data_5ea2adcc4d49b4974b208822db1a9cc1
#
_entry.id   5ea2adcc4d49b4974b208822db1a9cc1
#
_cell.length_a   1.000
_cell.length_b   1.000
_cell.length_c   1.000
_cell.angle_alpha   90.00
_cell.angle_beta   90.00
_cell.angle_gamma   90.00
#
_symmetry.space_group_name_H-M   'P 1'
#
loop_
_entity.id
_entity.type
_entity.pdbx_description
1 polymer ?
#
loop_
_entity_poly.entity_id
_entity_poly.type
_entity_poly.pdbx_seq_one_letter_code
_entity_poly.pdbx_strand_id
1 'polypeptide(L)'
;MQKSKEQNFKKELPSGYKQACYINAKDTKFGIIFNLIALAVLIVVIALAIISLHIADRQIPSFLEMSPLQLLSIYVVFIAITSAYVVLHELVHAIAYKVQTGEKLTFGMSWSCAFCGVPHIYTYRKTALIAVVAPFAVFTLLFIPILILLYFVSPLYYMIMAVVFGLHLGGCSGDLYVLYLLTKKFKDKNTLMRDTGPEQFFYVYEGI
;
A
#
# COMPACT_ATOMS: atom_id res chain seq x y z
N MET A 1 0.32 23.93 18.73
CA MET A 1 0.22 22.84 17.73
C MET A 1 0.79 23.17 16.35
N GLN A 2 0.75 24.41 15.85
CA GLN A 2 1.27 24.77 14.53
C GLN A 2 2.81 24.67 14.44
N LYS A 3 3.54 25.16 15.45
CA LYS A 3 5.03 25.14 15.50
C LYS A 3 5.67 23.74 15.46
N SER A 4 4.97 22.68 15.95
CA SER A 4 5.49 21.31 15.90
C SER A 4 5.35 20.63 14.53
N LYS A 5 4.45 21.11 13.67
CA LYS A 5 4.22 20.54 12.33
C LYS A 5 5.23 21.06 11.30
N GLU A 6 5.74 22.28 11.45
CA GLU A 6 6.79 22.85 10.58
C GLU A 6 8.13 22.08 10.64
N GLN A 7 8.32 21.25 11.67
CA GLN A 7 9.47 20.35 11.77
C GLN A 7 9.37 19.12 10.88
N ASN A 8 8.21 18.84 10.29
CA ASN A 8 7.93 17.61 9.54
C ASN A 8 8.10 17.77 8.02
N PHE A 9 8.12 19.01 7.53
CA PHE A 9 8.21 19.33 6.10
C PHE A 9 8.79 20.73 5.84
N LYS A 10 9.08 21.00 4.56
CA LYS A 10 9.44 22.31 4.02
C LYS A 10 8.46 22.68 2.91
N LYS A 11 8.10 23.97 2.79
CA LYS A 11 7.24 24.47 1.70
C LYS A 11 8.02 24.68 0.40
N GLU A 12 9.30 25.00 0.52
CA GLU A 12 10.23 25.22 -0.59
C GLU A 12 11.44 24.32 -0.42
N LEU A 13 12.07 23.94 -1.52
CA LEU A 13 13.32 23.20 -1.49
C LEU A 13 14.45 24.11 -1.00
N PRO A 14 15.09 23.79 0.14
CA PRO A 14 16.17 24.63 0.64
C PRO A 14 17.39 24.63 -0.29
N SER A 15 18.21 25.68 -0.23
CA SER A 15 19.47 25.73 -0.94
C SER A 15 20.40 24.58 -0.53
N GLY A 16 21.20 24.07 -1.47
CA GLY A 16 22.12 22.96 -1.24
C GLY A 16 21.48 21.57 -1.36
N TYR A 17 20.17 21.47 -1.65
CA TYR A 17 19.55 20.20 -1.96
C TYR A 17 19.54 19.93 -3.46
N LYS A 18 19.85 18.67 -3.83
CA LYS A 18 19.75 18.19 -5.21
C LYS A 18 18.87 16.95 -5.28
N GLN A 19 18.16 16.80 -6.40
CA GLN A 19 17.37 15.62 -6.70
C GLN A 19 18.30 14.43 -6.95
N ALA A 20 18.17 13.42 -6.10
CA ALA A 20 19.00 12.21 -6.15
C ALA A 20 18.29 11.00 -6.77
N CYS A 21 16.94 11.00 -6.76
CA CYS A 21 16.15 9.92 -7.32
C CYS A 21 14.76 10.43 -7.72
N TYR A 22 14.18 9.77 -8.70
CA TYR A 22 12.83 10.00 -9.19
C TYR A 22 12.17 8.65 -9.47
N ILE A 23 10.93 8.50 -9.05
CA ILE A 23 10.07 7.36 -9.31
C ILE A 23 8.77 7.88 -9.92
N ASN A 24 8.29 7.21 -10.96
CA ASN A 24 6.99 7.48 -11.55
C ASN A 24 6.19 6.17 -11.59
N ALA A 25 5.15 6.07 -10.76
CA ALA A 25 4.27 4.91 -10.71
C ALA A 25 3.47 4.68 -12.01
N LYS A 26 3.38 5.71 -12.87
CA LYS A 26 2.77 5.60 -14.21
C LYS A 26 3.74 5.08 -15.27
N ASP A 27 5.03 4.95 -14.96
CA ASP A 27 5.99 4.36 -15.89
C ASP A 27 5.65 2.89 -16.12
N THR A 28 5.51 2.51 -17.39
CA THR A 28 5.10 1.17 -17.79
C THR A 28 6.04 0.09 -17.25
N LYS A 29 7.35 0.34 -17.19
CA LYS A 29 8.32 -0.63 -16.67
C LYS A 29 8.13 -0.88 -15.19
N PHE A 30 8.01 0.19 -14.38
CA PHE A 30 7.72 0.07 -12.96
C PHE A 30 6.37 -0.62 -12.72
N GLY A 31 5.33 -0.22 -13.46
CA GLY A 31 4.02 -0.82 -13.39
C GLY A 31 4.06 -2.33 -13.66
N ILE A 32 4.74 -2.78 -14.72
CA ILE A 32 4.88 -4.22 -15.02
C ILE A 32 5.61 -4.95 -13.90
N ILE A 33 6.74 -4.43 -13.43
CA ILE A 33 7.53 -5.08 -12.37
C ILE A 33 6.71 -5.23 -11.09
N PHE A 34 6.06 -4.16 -10.62
CA PHE A 34 5.27 -4.22 -9.39
C PHE A 34 4.04 -5.12 -9.52
N ASN A 35 3.38 -5.14 -10.68
CA ASN A 35 2.27 -6.06 -10.92
C ASN A 35 2.72 -7.53 -10.98
N LEU A 36 3.90 -7.82 -11.52
CA LEU A 36 4.46 -9.18 -11.49
C LEU A 36 4.82 -9.61 -10.06
N ILE A 37 5.39 -8.71 -9.25
CA ILE A 37 5.65 -8.96 -7.83
C ILE A 37 4.32 -9.19 -7.09
N ALA A 38 3.32 -8.34 -7.34
CA ALA A 38 2.00 -8.49 -6.73
C ALA A 38 1.34 -9.83 -7.08
N LEU A 39 1.43 -10.25 -8.33
CA LEU A 39 0.93 -11.56 -8.77
C LEU A 39 1.67 -12.71 -8.10
N ALA A 40 3.01 -12.65 -8.00
CA ALA A 40 3.80 -13.67 -7.33
C ALA A 40 3.44 -13.78 -5.84
N VAL A 41 3.30 -12.65 -5.14
CA VAL A 41 2.86 -12.61 -3.74
C VAL A 41 1.46 -13.20 -3.59
N LEU A 42 0.52 -12.83 -4.45
CA LEU A 42 -0.84 -13.37 -4.44
C LEU A 42 -0.83 -14.89 -4.60
N ILE A 43 -0.07 -15.43 -5.56
CA ILE A 43 0.06 -16.89 -5.78
C ILE A 43 0.60 -17.57 -4.52
N VAL A 44 1.63 -17.01 -3.90
CA VAL A 44 2.22 -17.58 -2.67
C VAL A 44 1.19 -17.58 -1.53
N VAL A 45 0.46 -16.49 -1.32
CA VAL A 45 -0.56 -16.41 -0.26
C VAL A 45 -1.69 -17.43 -0.49
N ILE A 46 -2.18 -17.54 -1.73
CA ILE A 46 -3.20 -18.54 -2.09
C ILE A 46 -2.68 -19.96 -1.86
N ALA A 47 -1.46 -20.25 -2.30
CA ALA A 47 -0.86 -21.59 -2.09
C ALA A 47 -0.75 -21.94 -0.60
N LEU A 48 -0.28 -21.00 0.23
CA LEU A 48 -0.20 -21.18 1.69
C LEU A 48 -1.59 -21.38 2.31
N ALA A 49 -2.61 -20.66 1.85
CA ALA A 49 -3.97 -20.83 2.31
C ALA A 49 -4.55 -22.22 1.95
N ILE A 50 -4.33 -22.68 0.73
CA ILE A 50 -4.73 -24.04 0.29
C ILE A 50 -4.01 -25.11 1.11
N ILE A 51 -2.69 -24.99 1.28
CA ILE A 51 -1.90 -25.94 2.07
C ILE A 51 -2.40 -25.98 3.52
N SER A 52 -2.70 -24.84 4.13
CA SER A 52 -3.19 -24.78 5.51
C SER A 52 -4.54 -25.49 5.69
N LEU A 53 -5.45 -25.36 4.72
CA LEU A 53 -6.73 -26.07 4.72
C LEU A 53 -6.53 -27.56 4.48
N HIS A 54 -5.65 -27.94 3.56
CA HIS A 54 -5.36 -29.34 3.28
C HIS A 54 -4.76 -30.08 4.49
N ILE A 55 -3.80 -29.46 5.19
CA ILE A 55 -3.21 -30.02 6.42
C ILE A 55 -4.28 -30.21 7.52
N ALA A 56 -5.28 -29.32 7.58
CA ALA A 56 -6.37 -29.40 8.56
C ALA A 56 -7.54 -30.28 8.10
N ASP A 57 -7.43 -30.97 6.98
CA ASP A 57 -8.49 -31.78 6.35
C ASP A 57 -9.80 -31.00 6.16
N ARG A 58 -9.68 -29.72 5.77
CA ARG A 58 -10.82 -28.82 5.54
C ARG A 58 -11.03 -28.62 4.05
N GLN A 59 -12.18 -29.04 3.56
CA GLN A 59 -12.50 -28.96 2.15
C GLN A 59 -13.06 -27.58 1.77
N ILE A 60 -12.58 -27.04 0.65
CA ILE A 60 -13.17 -25.86 0.02
C ILE A 60 -14.39 -26.34 -0.78
N PRO A 61 -15.58 -25.72 -0.59
CA PRO A 61 -16.76 -26.06 -1.40
C PRO A 61 -16.47 -25.92 -2.89
N SER A 62 -16.95 -26.91 -3.66
CA SER A 62 -16.80 -26.90 -5.11
C SER A 62 -17.61 -25.75 -5.71
N PHE A 63 -16.98 -24.88 -6.49
CA PHE A 63 -17.67 -23.82 -7.22
C PHE A 63 -18.66 -24.37 -8.27
N LEU A 64 -18.44 -25.63 -8.73
CA LEU A 64 -19.32 -26.28 -9.69
C LEU A 64 -20.66 -26.70 -9.07
N GLU A 65 -20.73 -26.82 -7.75
CA GLU A 65 -21.95 -27.18 -7.00
C GLU A 65 -22.75 -25.96 -6.54
N MET A 66 -22.19 -24.75 -6.75
CA MET A 66 -22.86 -23.49 -6.37
C MET A 66 -23.85 -23.06 -7.41
N SER A 67 -24.98 -22.52 -6.96
CA SER A 67 -25.96 -21.88 -7.86
C SER A 67 -25.38 -20.62 -8.48
N PRO A 68 -25.85 -20.20 -9.67
CA PRO A 68 -25.41 -18.95 -10.31
C PRO A 68 -25.58 -17.72 -9.42
N LEU A 69 -26.62 -17.69 -8.59
CA LEU A 69 -26.89 -16.60 -7.65
C LEU A 69 -25.83 -16.55 -6.52
N GLN A 70 -25.39 -17.71 -6.01
CA GLN A 70 -24.33 -17.78 -5.02
C GLN A 70 -22.99 -17.29 -5.61
N LEU A 71 -22.64 -17.74 -6.81
CA LEU A 71 -21.43 -17.28 -7.50
C LEU A 71 -21.46 -15.77 -7.75
N LEU A 72 -22.59 -15.24 -8.22
CA LEU A 72 -22.77 -13.81 -8.44
C LEU A 72 -22.62 -13.03 -7.12
N SER A 73 -23.23 -13.50 -6.03
CA SER A 73 -23.12 -12.84 -4.72
C SER A 73 -21.68 -12.82 -4.19
N ILE A 74 -20.95 -13.92 -4.31
CA ILE A 74 -19.52 -14.00 -3.94
C ILE A 74 -18.71 -12.98 -4.75
N TYR A 75 -18.93 -12.92 -6.06
CA TYR A 75 -18.22 -12.00 -6.94
C TYR A 75 -18.51 -10.54 -6.58
N VAL A 76 -19.79 -10.18 -6.38
CA VAL A 76 -20.19 -8.81 -6.00
C VAL A 76 -19.57 -8.41 -4.66
N VAL A 77 -19.63 -9.28 -3.66
CA VAL A 77 -19.02 -9.03 -2.34
C VAL A 77 -17.50 -8.89 -2.44
N PHE A 78 -16.84 -9.75 -3.21
CA PHE A 78 -15.40 -9.66 -3.44
C PHE A 78 -14.99 -8.33 -4.09
N ILE A 79 -15.68 -7.92 -5.14
CA ILE A 79 -15.43 -6.63 -5.82
C ILE A 79 -15.67 -5.47 -4.86
N ALA A 80 -16.77 -5.49 -4.08
CA ALA A 80 -17.07 -4.44 -3.11
C ALA A 80 -15.98 -4.31 -2.04
N ILE A 81 -15.53 -5.42 -1.46
CA ILE A 81 -14.47 -5.45 -0.44
C ILE A 81 -13.15 -4.94 -1.03
N THR A 82 -12.76 -5.43 -2.21
CA THR A 82 -11.50 -5.04 -2.86
C THR A 82 -11.51 -3.56 -3.24
N SER A 83 -12.62 -3.06 -3.77
CA SER A 83 -12.76 -1.63 -4.12
C SER A 83 -12.71 -0.75 -2.87
N ALA A 84 -13.42 -1.13 -1.81
CA ALA A 84 -13.37 -0.42 -0.53
C ALA A 84 -11.95 -0.42 0.05
N TYR A 85 -11.26 -1.56 -0.01
CA TYR A 85 -9.87 -1.68 0.43
C TYR A 85 -8.96 -0.67 -0.31
N VAL A 86 -9.02 -0.59 -1.65
CA VAL A 86 -8.18 0.34 -2.43
C VAL A 86 -8.41 1.78 -2.00
N VAL A 87 -9.67 2.20 -1.84
CA VAL A 87 -10.01 3.56 -1.37
C VAL A 87 -9.49 3.81 0.05
N LEU A 88 -9.69 2.86 0.95
CA LEU A 88 -9.24 2.97 2.34
C LEU A 88 -7.72 2.96 2.47
N HIS A 89 -7.00 2.23 1.58
CA HIS A 89 -5.54 2.25 1.52
C HIS A 89 -5.02 3.67 1.27
N GLU A 90 -5.53 4.34 0.24
CA GLU A 90 -5.15 5.73 -0.05
C GLU A 90 -5.57 6.70 1.07
N LEU A 91 -6.70 6.43 1.70
CA LEU A 91 -7.16 7.23 2.83
C LEU A 91 -6.21 7.11 4.04
N VAL A 92 -5.61 5.95 4.28
CA VAL A 92 -4.63 5.77 5.37
C VAL A 92 -3.35 6.56 5.08
N HIS A 93 -2.84 6.58 3.83
CA HIS A 93 -1.76 7.49 3.42
C HIS A 93 -2.13 8.96 3.70
N ALA A 94 -3.34 9.33 3.28
CA ALA A 94 -3.88 10.68 3.46
C ALA A 94 -3.94 11.09 4.94
N ILE A 95 -4.45 10.23 5.81
CA ILE A 95 -4.52 10.48 7.25
C ILE A 95 -3.12 10.64 7.82
N ALA A 96 -2.18 9.76 7.44
CA ALA A 96 -0.80 9.82 7.90
C ALA A 96 -0.12 11.14 7.50
N TYR A 97 -0.27 11.59 6.25
CA TYR A 97 0.21 12.90 5.82
C TYR A 97 -0.52 14.05 6.52
N LYS A 98 -1.85 14.00 6.58
CA LYS A 98 -2.67 15.08 7.16
C LYS A 98 -2.37 15.32 8.63
N VAL A 99 -2.24 14.26 9.41
CA VAL A 99 -1.90 14.36 10.84
C VAL A 99 -0.53 15.01 11.04
N GLN A 100 0.46 14.63 10.21
CA GLN A 100 1.83 15.09 10.36
C GLN A 100 2.07 16.50 9.79
N THR A 101 1.39 16.87 8.71
CA THR A 101 1.70 18.10 7.98
C THR A 101 0.58 19.14 8.07
N GLY A 102 -0.68 18.72 8.12
CA GLY A 102 -1.84 19.61 8.03
C GLY A 102 -2.11 20.14 6.61
N GLU A 103 -1.26 19.83 5.64
CA GLU A 103 -1.31 20.36 4.29
C GLU A 103 -2.42 19.75 3.42
N LYS A 104 -2.64 20.33 2.25
CA LYS A 104 -3.63 19.83 1.28
C LYS A 104 -3.14 18.54 0.64
N LEU A 105 -4.06 17.61 0.49
CA LEU A 105 -3.83 16.30 -0.13
C LEU A 105 -4.35 16.30 -1.55
N THR A 106 -3.71 15.51 -2.41
CA THR A 106 -4.15 15.22 -3.77
C THR A 106 -4.44 13.74 -3.88
N PHE A 107 -5.59 13.39 -4.45
CA PHE A 107 -5.99 12.02 -4.72
C PHE A 107 -6.18 11.84 -6.21
N GLY A 108 -5.97 10.64 -6.68
CA GLY A 108 -6.27 10.27 -8.05
C GLY A 108 -6.18 8.77 -8.28
N MET A 109 -6.60 8.38 -9.48
CA MET A 109 -6.54 7.01 -9.94
C MET A 109 -6.06 6.98 -11.38
N SER A 110 -5.23 6.01 -11.70
CA SER A 110 -4.83 5.65 -13.06
C SER A 110 -5.20 4.20 -13.34
N TRP A 111 -4.96 3.72 -14.56
CA TRP A 111 -5.15 2.31 -14.88
C TRP A 111 -4.30 1.35 -14.04
N SER A 112 -3.14 1.80 -13.56
CA SER A 112 -2.17 0.96 -12.85
C SER A 112 -2.15 1.16 -11.35
N CYS A 113 -2.66 2.28 -10.83
CA CYS A 113 -2.62 2.57 -9.40
C CYS A 113 -3.64 3.65 -8.99
N ALA A 114 -4.16 3.54 -7.77
CA ALA A 114 -4.68 4.66 -7.02
C ALA A 114 -3.49 5.37 -6.34
N PHE A 115 -3.65 6.64 -5.97
CA PHE A 115 -2.60 7.39 -5.31
C PHE A 115 -3.13 8.52 -4.44
N CYS A 116 -2.40 8.80 -3.37
CA CYS A 116 -2.54 9.99 -2.53
C CYS A 116 -1.16 10.65 -2.38
N GLY A 117 -1.12 11.99 -2.38
CA GLY A 117 0.13 12.72 -2.21
C GLY A 117 -0.04 14.12 -1.63
N VAL A 118 1.09 14.79 -1.38
CA VAL A 118 1.21 16.15 -0.84
C VAL A 118 2.12 16.99 -1.76
N PRO A 119 1.69 17.32 -2.98
CA PRO A 119 2.54 17.84 -4.05
C PRO A 119 3.19 19.19 -3.76
N HIS A 120 2.68 19.94 -2.78
CA HIS A 120 3.08 21.31 -2.50
C HIS A 120 4.15 21.46 -1.41
N ILE A 121 4.65 20.32 -0.87
CA ILE A 121 5.63 20.31 0.21
C ILE A 121 6.73 19.28 -0.02
N TYR A 122 7.81 19.44 0.73
CA TYR A 122 8.93 18.50 0.83
C TYR A 122 8.93 17.93 2.24
N THR A 123 8.53 16.68 2.39
CA THR A 123 8.47 15.99 3.69
C THR A 123 9.84 15.47 4.08
N TYR A 124 10.18 15.58 5.36
CA TYR A 124 11.37 14.91 5.87
C TYR A 124 11.19 13.38 5.85
N ARG A 125 12.32 12.69 5.78
CA ARG A 125 12.40 11.23 5.74
C ARG A 125 11.48 10.54 6.76
N LYS A 126 11.42 11.02 8.01
CA LYS A 126 10.57 10.44 9.06
C LYS A 126 9.08 10.51 8.69
N THR A 127 8.63 11.65 8.21
CA THR A 127 7.24 11.88 7.78
C THR A 127 6.88 10.97 6.60
N ALA A 128 7.77 10.90 5.61
CA ALA A 128 7.60 10.02 4.45
C ALA A 128 7.53 8.54 4.86
N LEU A 129 8.42 8.09 5.75
CA LEU A 129 8.42 6.72 6.26
C LEU A 129 7.11 6.34 6.95
N ILE A 130 6.59 7.21 7.82
CA ILE A 130 5.32 6.95 8.53
C ILE A 130 4.17 6.87 7.51
N ALA A 131 4.13 7.80 6.55
CA ALA A 131 3.07 7.81 5.55
C ALA A 131 3.09 6.55 4.67
N VAL A 132 4.27 6.15 4.18
CA VAL A 132 4.44 5.00 3.30
C VAL A 132 4.16 3.67 3.99
N VAL A 133 4.54 3.53 5.28
CA VAL A 133 4.33 2.27 6.03
C VAL A 133 2.90 2.13 6.54
N ALA A 134 2.19 3.24 6.72
CA ALA A 134 0.89 3.25 7.41
C ALA A 134 -0.14 2.27 6.83
N PRO A 135 -0.43 2.21 5.52
CA PRO A 135 -1.42 1.27 4.99
C PRO A 135 -0.98 -0.18 5.17
N PHE A 136 0.29 -0.49 4.89
CA PHE A 136 0.83 -1.84 5.09
C PHE A 136 0.62 -2.30 6.54
N ALA A 137 0.98 -1.48 7.51
CA ALA A 137 0.84 -1.83 8.92
C ALA A 137 -0.65 -1.96 9.34
N VAL A 138 -1.48 -0.97 9.01
CA VAL A 138 -2.90 -0.94 9.40
C VAL A 138 -3.65 -2.14 8.85
N PHE A 139 -3.55 -2.40 7.54
CA PHE A 139 -4.32 -3.48 6.93
C PHE A 139 -3.75 -4.87 7.24
N THR A 140 -2.44 -5.01 7.40
CA THR A 140 -1.87 -6.29 7.87
C THR A 140 -2.38 -6.63 9.28
N LEU A 141 -2.36 -5.64 10.21
CA LEU A 141 -2.88 -5.83 11.57
C LEU A 141 -4.39 -6.09 11.60
N LEU A 142 -5.15 -5.56 10.64
CA LEU A 142 -6.58 -5.79 10.52
C LEU A 142 -6.89 -7.17 9.91
N PHE A 143 -6.20 -7.53 8.83
CA PHE A 143 -6.53 -8.71 8.02
C PHE A 143 -6.08 -10.02 8.66
N ILE A 144 -4.96 -10.04 9.41
CA ILE A 144 -4.48 -11.27 10.06
C ILE A 144 -5.51 -11.83 11.06
N PRO A 145 -6.08 -11.06 12.01
CA PRO A 145 -7.12 -11.57 12.91
C PRO A 145 -8.37 -12.05 12.16
N ILE A 146 -8.77 -11.35 11.09
CA ILE A 146 -9.92 -11.75 10.25
C ILE A 146 -9.63 -13.08 9.56
N LEU A 147 -8.45 -13.26 8.99
CA LEU A 147 -8.02 -14.53 8.37
C LEU A 147 -8.06 -15.67 9.39
N ILE A 148 -7.52 -15.45 10.60
CA ILE A 148 -7.53 -16.45 11.66
C ILE A 148 -8.97 -16.83 12.03
N LEU A 149 -9.85 -15.84 12.22
CA LEU A 149 -11.25 -16.08 12.52
C LEU A 149 -11.93 -16.89 11.41
N LEU A 150 -11.80 -16.45 10.16
CA LEU A 150 -12.43 -17.09 9.00
C LEU A 150 -11.88 -18.49 8.74
N TYR A 151 -10.61 -18.74 9.06
CA TYR A 151 -10.05 -20.07 9.00
C TYR A 151 -10.88 -21.09 9.81
N PHE A 152 -11.39 -20.73 10.98
CA PHE A 152 -12.23 -21.62 11.80
C PHE A 152 -13.71 -21.62 11.39
N VAL A 153 -14.21 -20.51 10.84
CA VAL A 153 -15.62 -20.35 10.50
C VAL A 153 -15.98 -21.02 9.16
N SER A 154 -15.24 -20.72 8.09
CA SER A 154 -15.58 -21.19 6.75
C SER A 154 -14.37 -21.23 5.82
N PRO A 155 -14.02 -22.39 5.24
CA PRO A 155 -12.97 -22.48 4.23
C PRO A 155 -13.18 -21.55 3.02
N LEU A 156 -14.42 -21.35 2.58
CA LEU A 156 -14.75 -20.47 1.47
C LEU A 156 -14.42 -19.00 1.80
N TYR A 157 -14.92 -18.48 2.92
CA TYR A 157 -14.64 -17.10 3.31
C TYR A 157 -13.18 -16.87 3.67
N TYR A 158 -12.52 -17.87 4.25
CA TYR A 158 -11.08 -17.85 4.46
C TYR A 158 -10.31 -17.69 3.15
N MET A 159 -10.66 -18.46 2.11
CA MET A 159 -10.02 -18.34 0.79
C MET A 159 -10.26 -16.98 0.14
N ILE A 160 -11.49 -16.47 0.21
CA ILE A 160 -11.82 -15.13 -0.30
C ILE A 160 -10.97 -14.07 0.41
N MET A 161 -10.87 -14.15 1.74
CA MET A 161 -10.05 -13.22 2.51
C MET A 161 -8.55 -13.38 2.26
N ALA A 162 -8.07 -14.62 2.03
CA ALA A 162 -6.69 -14.87 1.64
C ALA A 162 -6.34 -14.19 0.30
N VAL A 163 -7.26 -14.21 -0.67
CA VAL A 163 -7.08 -13.47 -1.93
C VAL A 163 -7.00 -11.97 -1.66
N VAL A 164 -7.90 -11.40 -0.87
CA VAL A 164 -7.87 -9.97 -0.50
C VAL A 164 -6.58 -9.61 0.22
N PHE A 165 -6.11 -10.46 1.13
CA PHE A 165 -4.84 -10.27 1.83
C PHE A 165 -3.63 -10.37 0.90
N GLY A 166 -3.64 -11.31 -0.06
CA GLY A 166 -2.62 -11.40 -1.08
C GLY A 166 -2.56 -10.17 -1.99
N LEU A 167 -3.73 -9.64 -2.37
CA LEU A 167 -3.84 -8.38 -3.11
C LEU A 167 -3.32 -7.20 -2.28
N HIS A 168 -3.57 -7.17 -0.96
CA HIS A 168 -3.01 -6.16 -0.07
C HIS A 168 -1.48 -6.23 -0.03
N LEU A 169 -0.91 -7.38 0.29
CA LEU A 169 0.55 -7.53 0.38
C LEU A 169 1.25 -7.21 -0.95
N GLY A 170 0.68 -7.70 -2.06
CA GLY A 170 1.20 -7.45 -3.39
C GLY A 170 1.03 -5.99 -3.82
N GLY A 171 -0.13 -5.39 -3.53
CA GLY A 171 -0.42 -3.99 -3.85
C GLY A 171 0.48 -3.00 -3.12
N CYS A 172 0.98 -3.35 -1.93
CA CYS A 172 1.97 -2.55 -1.20
C CYS A 172 3.38 -2.59 -1.80
N SER A 173 3.64 -3.29 -2.91
CA SER A 173 4.99 -3.43 -3.49
C SER A 173 5.65 -2.09 -3.81
N GLY A 174 4.89 -1.11 -4.30
CA GLY A 174 5.37 0.25 -4.55
C GLY A 174 5.80 0.96 -3.27
N ASP A 175 4.96 0.92 -2.23
CA ASP A 175 5.25 1.50 -0.91
C ASP A 175 6.47 0.85 -0.27
N LEU A 176 6.56 -0.48 -0.35
CA LEU A 176 7.70 -1.23 0.17
C LEU A 176 9.00 -0.89 -0.58
N TYR A 177 8.92 -0.58 -1.87
CA TYR A 177 10.07 -0.08 -2.63
C TYR A 177 10.50 1.31 -2.16
N VAL A 178 9.56 2.24 -1.94
CA VAL A 178 9.84 3.57 -1.36
C VAL A 178 10.42 3.43 0.05
N LEU A 179 9.84 2.55 0.87
CA LEU A 179 10.37 2.22 2.19
C LEU A 179 11.82 1.71 2.11
N TYR A 180 12.12 0.81 1.17
CA TYR A 180 13.49 0.34 0.93
C TYR A 180 14.43 1.51 0.59
N LEU A 181 14.05 2.40 -0.30
CA LEU A 181 14.86 3.57 -0.65
C LEU A 181 15.12 4.46 0.56
N LEU A 182 14.09 4.79 1.33
CA LEU A 182 14.20 5.64 2.53
C LEU A 182 15.01 4.98 3.66
N THR A 183 15.03 3.63 3.74
CA THR A 183 15.71 2.92 4.82
C THR A 183 17.13 2.47 4.45
N LYS A 184 17.40 2.20 3.17
CA LYS A 184 18.70 1.65 2.72
C LYS A 184 19.53 2.66 1.93
N LYS A 185 18.92 3.41 1.02
CA LYS A 185 19.63 4.32 0.12
C LYS A 185 19.67 5.75 0.67
N PHE A 186 18.55 6.29 1.14
CA PHE A 186 18.40 7.66 1.63
C PHE A 186 18.25 7.69 3.16
N LYS A 187 19.30 7.28 3.87
CA LYS A 187 19.27 7.08 5.34
C LYS A 187 19.36 8.38 6.13
N ASP A 188 19.84 9.47 5.53
CA ASP A 188 20.00 10.74 6.22
C ASP A 188 18.63 11.26 6.68
N LYS A 189 18.55 11.69 7.93
CA LYS A 189 17.36 12.28 8.53
C LYS A 189 16.87 13.54 7.80
N ASN A 190 17.81 14.25 7.16
CA ASN A 190 17.55 15.46 6.41
C ASN A 190 17.10 15.18 4.97
N THR A 191 17.11 13.93 4.50
CA THR A 191 16.54 13.60 3.19
C THR A 191 15.13 14.14 3.10
N LEU A 192 14.83 14.81 1.99
CA LEU A 192 13.51 15.33 1.68
C LEU A 192 12.86 14.48 0.58
N MET A 193 11.58 14.25 0.71
CA MET A 193 10.75 13.59 -0.31
C MET A 193 9.59 14.52 -0.69
N ARG A 194 9.39 14.71 -1.98
CA ARG A 194 8.18 15.32 -2.53
C ARG A 194 7.35 14.23 -3.16
N ASP A 195 6.15 14.07 -2.66
CA ASP A 195 5.20 13.06 -3.10
C ASP A 195 4.02 13.76 -3.78
N THR A 196 3.91 13.60 -5.09
CA THR A 196 2.81 14.17 -5.87
C THR A 196 1.64 13.19 -6.01
N GLY A 197 1.77 12.01 -5.44
CA GLY A 197 0.91 10.85 -5.63
C GLY A 197 1.56 9.86 -6.60
N PRO A 198 1.42 10.03 -7.92
CA PRO A 198 2.04 9.10 -8.86
C PRO A 198 3.56 9.25 -9.00
N GLU A 199 4.11 10.37 -8.56
CA GLU A 199 5.53 10.66 -8.71
C GLU A 199 6.16 10.98 -7.35
N GLN A 200 7.31 10.38 -7.07
CA GLN A 200 8.08 10.61 -5.86
C GLN A 200 9.48 11.06 -6.22
N PHE A 201 9.87 12.21 -5.67
CA PHE A 201 11.18 12.83 -5.83
C PHE A 201 11.93 12.79 -4.52
N PHE A 202 13.18 12.33 -4.55
CA PHE A 202 14.06 12.28 -3.38
C PHE A 202 15.17 13.30 -3.53
N TYR A 203 15.38 14.09 -2.50
CA TYR A 203 16.38 15.15 -2.46
C TYR A 203 17.34 14.91 -1.31
N VAL A 204 18.62 15.05 -1.59
CA VAL A 204 19.70 14.95 -0.60
C VAL A 204 20.42 16.27 -0.49
N TYR A 205 20.93 16.58 0.70
CA TYR A 205 21.75 17.74 0.93
C TYR A 205 23.17 17.43 0.45
N GLU A 206 23.66 18.21 -0.51
CA GLU A 206 25.07 18.22 -0.90
C GLU A 206 25.69 19.48 -0.30
N GLY A 207 26.08 19.40 0.99
CA GLY A 207 26.82 20.47 1.64
C GLY A 207 28.14 20.75 0.91
N ILE A 208 28.46 22.04 0.75
CA ILE A 208 29.72 22.53 0.22
C ILE A 208 30.85 22.09 1.12
#